data_6560abdfd40727782b62d7cc807b2256
#
_entry.id   6560abdfd40727782b62d7cc807b2256
#
_cell.length_a   1.000
_cell.length_b   1.000
_cell.length_c   1.000
_cell.angle_alpha   90.00
_cell.angle_beta   90.00
_cell.angle_gamma   90.00
#
_symmetry.space_group_name_H-M   'P 1'
#
loop_
_entity.id
_entity.type
_entity.pdbx_description
1 polymer ?
#
loop_
_entity_poly.entity_id
_entity_poly.type
_entity_poly.pdbx_seq_one_letter_code
_entity_poly.pdbx_strand_id
1 'polypeptide(L)'
;ATHWAFGLDEAYRSFVTAAQVRKMQAYIPELRVEHVEPGPTGVRAIALGEDGKMVDDFVFESGGARGDGPARVLHVLNAPSPAATSSLAIAEVVAKEAFEKFQIGGSHPDN
;
A
#
# COMPACT_ATOMS: atom_id res chain seq x y z
N ALA A 1 -0.74 21.21 6.44
CA ALA A 1 0.59 21.86 6.44
C ALA A 1 1.76 20.87 6.42
N THR A 2 1.55 19.59 6.75
CA THR A 2 2.61 18.56 6.86
C THR A 2 3.07 17.98 5.52
N HIS A 3 2.25 18.05 4.48
CA HIS A 3 2.55 17.43 3.18
C HIS A 3 3.58 18.20 2.32
N TRP A 4 3.77 19.50 2.58
CA TRP A 4 4.75 20.31 1.84
C TRP A 4 6.20 19.90 2.11
N ALA A 5 6.53 19.60 3.36
CA ALA A 5 7.86 19.14 3.73
C ALA A 5 8.20 17.79 3.09
N PHE A 6 7.23 16.88 3.03
CA PHE A 6 7.38 15.60 2.34
C PHE A 6 7.56 15.78 0.83
N GLY A 7 6.74 16.62 0.19
CA GLY A 7 6.85 16.90 -1.24
C GLY A 7 8.17 17.57 -1.63
N LEU A 8 8.70 18.49 -0.82
CA LEU A 8 9.99 19.12 -1.04
C LEU A 8 11.16 18.12 -0.85
N ASP A 9 11.10 17.25 0.14
CA ASP A 9 12.11 16.21 0.36
C ASP A 9 12.10 15.16 -0.76
N GLU A 10 10.93 14.80 -1.28
CA GLU A 10 10.76 13.93 -2.44
C GLU A 10 11.34 14.57 -3.72
N ALA A 11 11.02 15.85 -3.97
CA ALA A 11 11.58 16.60 -5.09
C ALA A 11 13.10 16.73 -4.99
N TYR A 12 13.62 17.07 -3.80
CA TYR A 12 15.06 17.12 -3.57
C TYR A 12 15.75 15.80 -3.87
N ARG A 13 15.17 14.69 -3.44
CA ARG A 13 15.70 13.33 -3.72
C ARG A 13 15.65 12.96 -5.19
N SER A 14 14.62 13.39 -5.89
CA SER A 14 14.50 13.16 -7.34
C SER A 14 15.57 13.89 -8.13
N PHE A 15 15.99 15.07 -7.68
CA PHE A 15 16.99 15.88 -8.36
C PHE A 15 18.45 15.59 -7.95
N VAL A 16 18.67 14.96 -6.80
CA VAL A 16 20.03 14.74 -6.27
C VAL A 16 20.34 13.25 -6.16
N THR A 17 20.79 12.66 -7.26
CA THR A 17 21.19 11.24 -7.33
C THR A 17 22.14 10.83 -6.19
N ALA A 18 23.07 11.72 -5.81
CA ALA A 18 23.99 11.45 -4.71
C ALA A 18 23.29 11.25 -3.35
N ALA A 19 22.17 11.97 -3.10
CA ALA A 19 21.40 11.81 -1.88
C ALA A 19 20.64 10.47 -1.88
N GLN A 20 20.14 10.03 -3.03
CA GLN A 20 19.52 8.72 -3.18
C GLN A 20 20.54 7.60 -2.97
N VAL A 21 21.69 7.67 -3.63
CA VAL A 21 22.77 6.69 -3.46
C VAL A 21 23.20 6.57 -2.01
N ARG A 22 23.36 7.68 -1.29
CA ARG A 22 23.71 7.66 0.12
C ARG A 22 22.69 6.92 1.00
N LYS A 23 21.40 7.03 0.67
CA LYS A 23 20.34 6.26 1.37
C LYS A 23 20.41 4.77 1.04
N MET A 24 20.68 4.43 -0.22
CA MET A 24 20.80 3.05 -0.67
C MET A 24 22.06 2.36 -0.10
N GLN A 25 23.11 3.11 0.21
CA GLN A 25 24.33 2.60 0.84
C GLN A 25 24.10 2.00 2.24
N ALA A 26 22.96 2.29 2.88
CA ALA A 26 22.56 1.59 4.09
C ALA A 26 22.27 0.09 3.84
N TYR A 27 21.93 -0.28 2.62
CA TYR A 27 21.64 -1.66 2.20
C TYR A 27 22.73 -2.24 1.30
N ILE A 28 23.36 -1.41 0.48
CA ILE A 28 24.41 -1.78 -0.47
C ILE A 28 25.57 -0.79 -0.30
N PRO A 29 26.50 -1.04 0.63
CA PRO A 29 27.58 -0.09 0.98
C PRO A 29 28.48 0.28 -0.21
N GLU A 30 28.67 -0.63 -1.16
CA GLU A 30 29.54 -0.45 -2.33
C GLU A 30 28.88 0.37 -3.45
N LEU A 31 27.59 0.71 -3.32
CA LEU A 31 26.90 1.48 -4.36
C LEU A 31 27.49 2.89 -4.49
N ARG A 32 27.73 3.32 -5.73
CA ARG A 32 28.26 4.64 -6.07
C ARG A 32 27.36 5.34 -7.06
N VAL A 33 27.50 6.66 -7.18
CA VAL A 33 26.74 7.48 -8.13
C VAL A 33 26.92 7.01 -9.56
N GLU A 34 28.11 6.53 -9.91
CA GLU A 34 28.45 6.00 -11.24
C GLU A 34 27.74 4.68 -11.61
N HIS A 35 27.15 4.00 -10.60
CA HIS A 35 26.37 2.78 -10.80
C HIS A 35 24.87 3.05 -11.02
N VAL A 36 24.47 4.32 -11.02
CA VAL A 36 23.06 4.72 -11.08
C VAL A 36 22.85 5.66 -12.26
N GLU A 37 21.85 5.36 -13.07
CA GLU A 37 21.44 6.19 -14.19
C GLU A 37 19.96 6.61 -14.06
N PRO A 38 19.53 7.70 -14.72
CA PRO A 38 18.13 8.07 -14.77
C PRO A 38 17.28 6.97 -15.39
N GLY A 39 16.23 6.57 -14.70
CA GLY A 39 15.27 5.58 -15.16
C GLY A 39 13.88 6.19 -15.38
N PRO A 40 12.92 5.40 -15.86
CA PRO A 40 11.56 5.85 -16.00
C PRO A 40 10.97 6.22 -14.64
N THR A 41 10.21 7.30 -14.61
CA THR A 41 9.46 7.72 -13.43
C THR A 41 8.08 7.06 -13.40
N GLY A 42 7.61 6.70 -12.20
CA GLY A 42 6.27 6.21 -11.96
C GLY A 42 5.46 7.17 -11.08
N VAL A 43 4.15 7.16 -11.26
CA VAL A 43 3.22 7.87 -10.39
C VAL A 43 2.60 6.86 -9.43
N ARG A 44 2.69 7.14 -8.13
CA ARG A 44 2.09 6.33 -7.08
C ARG A 44 0.85 7.04 -6.55
N ALA A 45 -0.30 6.38 -6.64
CA ALA A 45 -1.51 6.84 -5.98
C ALA A 45 -1.39 6.61 -4.46
N ILE A 46 -1.86 7.58 -3.69
CA ILE A 46 -1.96 7.49 -2.23
C ILE A 46 -3.42 7.79 -1.86
N ALA A 47 -4.04 6.89 -1.08
CA ALA A 47 -5.35 7.14 -0.55
C ALA A 47 -5.32 8.23 0.52
N LEU A 48 -6.31 9.11 0.51
CA LEU A 48 -6.50 10.14 1.53
C LEU A 48 -7.80 9.86 2.28
N GLY A 49 -7.74 9.94 3.59
CA GLY A 49 -8.92 9.95 4.43
C GLY A 49 -9.71 11.26 4.34
N GLU A 50 -10.91 11.28 4.87
CA GLU A 50 -11.77 12.47 4.91
C GLU A 50 -11.12 13.65 5.64
N ASP A 51 -10.23 13.37 6.58
CA ASP A 51 -9.43 14.36 7.32
C ASP A 51 -8.19 14.85 6.54
N GLY A 52 -8.01 14.40 5.30
CA GLY A 52 -6.88 14.74 4.44
C GLY A 52 -5.55 14.10 4.84
N LYS A 53 -5.55 13.12 5.73
CA LYS A 53 -4.34 12.34 6.05
C LYS A 53 -4.15 11.18 5.08
N MET A 54 -2.91 10.79 4.88
CA MET A 54 -2.58 9.61 4.10
C MET A 54 -3.06 8.36 4.82
N VAL A 55 -3.65 7.45 4.05
CA VAL A 55 -4.05 6.12 4.52
C VAL A 55 -3.00 5.12 4.09
N ASP A 56 -2.27 4.58 5.06
CA ASP A 56 -1.15 3.64 4.84
C ASP A 56 -1.56 2.17 5.04
N ASP A 57 -2.84 1.91 5.31
CA ASP A 57 -3.35 0.57 5.60
C ASP A 57 -4.45 0.16 4.61
N PHE A 58 -4.93 -1.07 4.75
CA PHE A 58 -6.08 -1.56 3.98
C PHE A 58 -7.32 -0.71 4.24
N VAL A 59 -8.05 -0.45 3.16
CA VAL A 59 -9.41 0.09 3.24
C VAL A 59 -10.35 -0.87 2.55
N PHE A 60 -11.22 -1.48 3.33
CA PHE A 60 -12.27 -2.36 2.86
C PHE A 60 -13.64 -1.69 2.99
N GLU A 61 -14.46 -1.87 1.98
CA GLU A 61 -15.84 -1.46 1.99
C GLU A 61 -16.72 -2.63 1.54
N SER A 62 -17.75 -2.93 2.29
CA SER A 62 -18.65 -4.03 1.97
C SER A 62 -20.07 -3.53 1.72
N GLY A 63 -20.77 -4.16 0.77
CA GLY A 63 -22.10 -3.75 0.40
C GLY A 63 -22.91 -4.86 -0.24
N GLY A 64 -24.11 -4.50 -0.75
CA GLY A 64 -25.00 -5.41 -1.45
C GLY A 64 -25.72 -6.41 -0.55
N ALA A 65 -25.74 -6.20 0.75
CA ALA A 65 -26.56 -6.97 1.68
C ALA A 65 -28.06 -6.75 1.39
N ARG A 66 -28.87 -7.80 1.55
CA ARG A 66 -30.32 -7.71 1.54
C ARG A 66 -30.83 -7.86 2.98
N GLY A 67 -31.29 -6.75 3.55
CA GLY A 67 -31.66 -6.71 4.98
C GLY A 67 -30.45 -6.96 5.88
N ASP A 68 -30.60 -7.77 6.91
CA ASP A 68 -29.53 -8.15 7.85
C ASP A 68 -28.65 -9.30 7.34
N GLY A 69 -28.73 -9.61 6.06
CA GLY A 69 -27.95 -10.69 5.43
C GLY A 69 -26.48 -10.35 5.21
N PRO A 70 -25.66 -11.35 4.82
CA PRO A 70 -24.26 -11.15 4.56
C PRO A 70 -24.04 -10.19 3.37
N ALA A 71 -22.93 -9.50 3.38
CA ALA A 71 -22.47 -8.69 2.24
C ALA A 71 -22.30 -9.56 0.99
N ARG A 72 -22.48 -8.94 -0.19
CA ARG A 72 -22.31 -9.61 -1.49
C ARG A 72 -21.16 -9.06 -2.30
N VAL A 73 -20.67 -7.90 -1.90
CA VAL A 73 -19.57 -7.20 -2.56
C VAL A 73 -18.57 -6.77 -1.50
N LEU A 74 -17.31 -7.00 -1.77
CA LEU A 74 -16.20 -6.47 -0.99
C LEU A 74 -15.32 -5.63 -1.92
N HIS A 75 -15.19 -4.36 -1.61
CA HIS A 75 -14.28 -3.45 -2.30
C HIS A 75 -12.99 -3.36 -1.51
N VAL A 76 -11.87 -3.55 -2.18
CA VAL A 76 -10.53 -3.27 -1.64
C VAL A 76 -10.12 -1.91 -2.22
N LEU A 77 -10.41 -0.84 -1.48
CA LEU A 77 -10.19 0.53 -1.94
C LEU A 77 -8.73 0.95 -1.82
N ASN A 78 -8.02 0.39 -0.84
CA ASN A 78 -6.60 0.59 -0.67
C ASN A 78 -5.94 -0.68 -0.17
N ALA A 79 -4.76 -0.98 -0.72
CA ALA A 79 -3.88 -2.03 -0.23
C ALA A 79 -2.47 -1.44 -0.06
N PRO A 80 -1.81 -1.68 1.09
CA PRO A 80 -0.52 -1.06 1.37
C PRO A 80 0.57 -1.52 0.39
N SER A 81 1.48 -0.60 0.10
CA SER A 81 2.70 -0.90 -0.68
C SER A 81 3.75 -1.56 0.24
N PRO A 82 4.51 -2.54 -0.25
CA PRO A 82 4.72 -2.98 -1.64
C PRO A 82 3.73 -4.09 -2.07
N ALA A 83 2.63 -3.73 -2.73
CA ALA A 83 1.54 -4.65 -3.02
C ALA A 83 1.92 -5.81 -3.97
N ALA A 84 2.74 -5.55 -4.98
CA ALA A 84 3.11 -6.58 -5.96
C ALA A 84 3.96 -7.70 -5.33
N THR A 85 4.98 -7.36 -4.57
CA THR A 85 5.88 -8.34 -3.93
C THR A 85 5.26 -9.01 -2.70
N SER A 86 4.27 -8.37 -2.07
CA SER A 86 3.52 -8.91 -0.93
C SER A 86 2.17 -9.50 -1.33
N SER A 87 1.93 -9.74 -2.61
CA SER A 87 0.61 -10.12 -3.15
C SER A 87 0.01 -11.38 -2.51
N LEU A 88 0.82 -12.37 -2.16
CA LEU A 88 0.34 -13.58 -1.50
C LEU A 88 -0.17 -13.29 -0.07
N ALA A 89 0.58 -12.53 0.72
CA ALA A 89 0.15 -12.11 2.05
C ALA A 89 -1.10 -11.21 1.99
N ILE A 90 -1.17 -10.31 1.00
CA ILE A 90 -2.35 -9.48 0.75
C ILE A 90 -3.55 -10.33 0.39
N ALA A 91 -3.37 -11.37 -0.43
CA ALA A 91 -4.44 -12.28 -0.79
C ALA A 91 -5.03 -13.01 0.44
N GLU A 92 -4.21 -13.41 1.39
CA GLU A 92 -4.68 -14.01 2.66
C GLU A 92 -5.54 -13.02 3.46
N VAL A 93 -5.12 -11.77 3.59
CA VAL A 93 -5.88 -10.72 4.29
C VAL A 93 -7.22 -10.48 3.61
N VAL A 94 -7.22 -10.31 2.28
CA VAL A 94 -8.45 -10.08 1.50
C VAL A 94 -9.39 -11.28 1.56
N ALA A 95 -8.86 -12.51 1.47
CA ALA A 95 -9.66 -13.72 1.58
C ALA A 95 -10.33 -13.82 2.95
N LYS A 96 -9.58 -13.59 4.03
CA LYS A 96 -10.12 -13.60 5.39
C LYS A 96 -11.26 -12.61 5.55
N GLU A 97 -11.06 -11.36 5.13
CA GLU A 97 -12.08 -10.31 5.16
C GLU A 97 -13.33 -10.73 4.36
N ALA A 98 -13.14 -11.32 3.16
CA ALA A 98 -14.24 -11.79 2.34
C ALA A 98 -15.02 -12.93 3.02
N PHE A 99 -14.33 -13.92 3.61
CA PHE A 99 -14.98 -15.01 4.34
C PHE A 99 -15.84 -14.50 5.49
N GLU A 100 -15.31 -13.54 6.26
CA GLU A 100 -16.03 -12.92 7.39
C GLU A 100 -17.26 -12.14 6.90
N LYS A 101 -17.11 -11.24 5.93
CA LYS A 101 -18.18 -10.37 5.45
C LYS A 101 -19.28 -11.12 4.69
N PHE A 102 -18.89 -12.12 3.93
CA PHE A 102 -19.85 -12.93 3.16
C PHE A 102 -20.44 -14.09 3.95
N GLN A 103 -19.96 -14.33 5.17
CA GLN A 103 -20.36 -15.46 5.99
C GLN A 103 -20.24 -16.80 5.22
N ILE A 104 -19.18 -16.94 4.44
CA ILE A 104 -18.88 -18.15 3.67
C ILE A 104 -18.26 -19.19 4.61
N GLY A 105 -18.98 -20.27 4.84
CA GLY A 105 -18.53 -21.34 5.71
C GLY A 105 -18.92 -21.09 7.17
N GLY A 106 -19.91 -21.83 7.65
CA GLY A 106 -20.14 -21.97 9.08
C GLY A 106 -18.88 -22.57 9.70
N SER A 107 -18.35 -21.88 10.74
CA SER A 107 -17.23 -22.30 11.59
C SER A 107 -15.97 -22.76 10.84
N HIS A 108 -14.97 -21.87 10.82
CA HIS A 108 -13.60 -22.32 10.65
C HIS A 108 -13.30 -23.31 11.78
N PRO A 109 -12.92 -24.56 11.52
CA PRO A 109 -12.44 -25.42 12.58
C PRO A 109 -11.10 -24.83 13.01
N ASP A 110 -11.08 -24.25 14.20
CA ASP A 110 -9.85 -24.05 14.93
C ASP A 110 -9.15 -25.42 15.07
N ASN A 111 -8.00 -25.53 14.45
CA ASN A 111 -6.90 -26.39 14.90
C ASN A 111 -5.59 -25.93 14.23
#